data_708cfe2b9ea151de157255220aec873e
#
_entry.id   708cfe2b9ea151de157255220aec873e
#
_cell.length_a   1.000
_cell.length_b   1.000
_cell.length_c   1.000
_cell.angle_alpha   90.00
_cell.angle_beta   90.00
_cell.angle_gamma   90.00
#
_symmetry.space_group_name_H-M   'P 1'
#
loop_
_entity.id
_entity.type
_entity.pdbx_description
1 polymer ?
#
loop_
_entity_poly.entity_id
_entity_poly.type
_entity_poly.pdbx_seq_one_letter_code
_entity_poly.pdbx_strand_id
1 'polypeptide(L)'
;HDYPRENRTVTIIVQTVGATTEKLSHKQQGEFIQDFVGPLGRPTETEGKKKVCVVGGGVGCAIAYPVLKQFHDCGAEVPAVVGFKNKDVVILEDKFTSASDVMKRVTDDGSYGAKGLVTDALKQLIEEGNQYDEIFAIGPAIMMKFVSKTTEPYGIPTNVSMLSNIHI
;
A
#
# COMPACT_ATOMS: atom_id res chain seq x y z
N HIS A 1 -3.91 5.01 6.79
CA HIS A 1 -4.72 5.83 7.69
C HIS A 1 -4.16 7.24 7.70
N ASP A 2 -4.95 8.19 7.26
CA ASP A 2 -4.63 9.60 7.38
C ASP A 2 -5.12 10.05 8.75
N TYR A 3 -4.21 10.55 9.61
CA TYR A 3 -4.53 11.09 10.92
C TYR A 3 -4.24 12.60 10.92
N PRO A 4 -5.08 13.43 10.35
CA PRO A 4 -4.93 14.87 10.54
C PRO A 4 -5.22 15.18 12.01
N ARG A 5 -4.14 15.28 12.81
CA ARG A 5 -4.22 15.55 14.26
C ARG A 5 -5.03 16.81 14.58
N GLU A 6 -5.01 17.76 13.66
CA GLU A 6 -5.75 19.03 13.75
C GLU A 6 -7.26 18.81 13.72
N ASN A 7 -7.76 17.87 12.94
CA ASN A 7 -9.19 17.66 12.75
C ASN A 7 -9.79 16.58 13.66
N ARG A 8 -8.96 15.87 14.44
CA ARG A 8 -9.37 14.72 15.28
C ARG A 8 -10.20 13.67 14.53
N THR A 9 -9.87 13.45 13.28
CA THR A 9 -10.56 12.48 12.42
C THR A 9 -9.65 11.33 12.05
N VAL A 10 -10.25 10.17 11.79
CA VAL A 10 -9.56 8.99 11.27
C VAL A 10 -10.29 8.54 10.01
N THR A 11 -9.56 8.40 8.93
CA THR A 11 -10.10 7.84 7.68
C THR A 11 -9.81 6.35 7.64
N ILE A 12 -10.85 5.56 7.44
CA ILE A 12 -10.74 4.11 7.21
C ILE A 12 -11.22 3.78 5.80
N ILE A 13 -10.57 2.78 5.18
CA ILE A 13 -10.99 2.24 3.88
C ILE A 13 -11.40 0.80 4.14
N VAL A 14 -12.59 0.45 3.70
CA VAL A 14 -13.19 -0.88 3.92
C VAL A 14 -13.55 -1.49 2.58
N GLN A 15 -13.20 -2.75 2.39
CA GLN A 15 -13.73 -3.56 1.30
C GLN A 15 -14.83 -4.46 1.86
N THR A 16 -15.99 -4.44 1.22
CA THR A 16 -17.15 -5.26 1.63
C THR A 16 -16.90 -6.73 1.26
N VAL A 17 -16.51 -7.53 2.24
CA VAL A 17 -16.18 -8.95 2.06
C VAL A 17 -16.82 -9.86 3.11
N GLY A 18 -17.53 -9.32 4.10
CA GLY A 18 -18.17 -10.06 5.18
C GLY A 18 -19.11 -9.19 6.00
N ALA A 19 -19.83 -9.79 6.93
CA ALA A 19 -20.95 -9.18 7.67
C ALA A 19 -20.60 -7.84 8.35
N THR A 20 -19.41 -7.72 8.94
CA THR A 20 -18.97 -6.47 9.61
C THR A 20 -18.72 -5.36 8.60
N THR A 21 -18.00 -5.66 7.52
CA THR A 21 -17.70 -4.67 6.48
C THR A 21 -18.94 -4.30 5.68
N GLU A 22 -19.89 -5.21 5.53
CA GLU A 22 -21.21 -4.94 4.96
C GLU A 22 -22.02 -3.98 5.83
N LYS A 23 -22.07 -4.21 7.14
CA LYS A 23 -22.71 -3.28 8.07
C LYS A 23 -22.07 -1.88 8.04
N LEU A 24 -20.74 -1.81 7.91
CA LEU A 24 -20.04 -0.53 7.78
C LEU A 24 -20.38 0.18 6.48
N SER A 25 -20.51 -0.55 5.36
CA SER A 25 -20.85 0.05 4.05
C SER A 25 -22.24 0.68 4.00
N HIS A 26 -23.15 0.29 4.88
CA HIS A 26 -24.49 0.86 4.99
C HIS A 26 -24.57 2.07 5.93
N LYS A 27 -23.50 2.38 6.66
CA LYS A 27 -23.47 3.53 7.56
C LYS A 27 -23.60 4.86 6.80
N GLN A 28 -24.43 5.73 7.34
CA GLN A 28 -24.67 7.06 6.81
C GLN A 28 -23.96 8.13 7.62
N GLN A 29 -23.80 9.31 7.03
CA GLN A 29 -23.24 10.46 7.73
C GLN A 29 -24.08 10.80 8.98
N GLY A 30 -23.41 10.97 10.11
CA GLY A 30 -24.05 11.24 11.41
C GLY A 30 -24.35 10.00 12.25
N GLU A 31 -24.18 8.80 11.70
CA GLU A 31 -24.29 7.57 12.48
C GLU A 31 -22.99 7.24 13.22
N PHE A 32 -23.12 6.57 14.35
CA PHE A 32 -22.01 6.25 15.23
C PHE A 32 -21.52 4.81 15.03
N ILE A 33 -20.21 4.62 15.20
CA ILE A 33 -19.58 3.33 15.46
C ILE A 33 -19.43 3.24 16.98
N GLN A 34 -19.93 2.17 17.59
CA GLN A 34 -19.98 2.03 19.04
C GLN A 34 -18.59 2.09 19.67
N ASP A 35 -17.64 1.34 19.10
CA ASP A 35 -16.28 1.27 19.60
C ASP A 35 -15.29 1.37 18.43
N PHE A 36 -14.28 2.23 18.59
CA PHE A 36 -13.17 2.37 17.66
C PHE A 36 -11.87 2.50 18.42
N VAL A 37 -11.10 1.42 18.45
CA VAL A 37 -9.87 1.31 19.26
C VAL A 37 -8.64 1.51 18.38
N GLY A 38 -7.71 2.32 18.84
CA GLY A 38 -6.42 2.56 18.18
C GLY A 38 -5.63 3.68 18.88
N PRO A 39 -4.40 3.94 18.45
CA PRO A 39 -3.62 3.18 17.47
C PRO A 39 -3.17 1.81 17.99
N LEU A 40 -3.20 0.79 17.14
CA LEU A 40 -2.75 -0.57 17.45
C LEU A 40 -1.59 -0.96 16.55
N GLY A 41 -0.78 -1.93 17.00
CA GLY A 41 0.37 -2.44 16.26
C GLY A 41 1.68 -1.70 16.58
N ARG A 42 2.70 -1.98 15.76
CA ARG A 42 4.01 -1.33 15.86
C ARG A 42 4.19 -0.37 14.68
N PRO A 43 4.79 0.80 14.88
CA PRO A 43 5.11 1.70 13.78
C PRO A 43 6.17 1.07 12.87
N THR A 44 6.12 1.41 11.58
CA THR A 44 7.16 1.05 10.63
C THR A 44 8.45 1.80 10.98
N GLU A 45 9.57 1.09 11.06
CA GLU A 45 10.87 1.71 11.29
C GLU A 45 11.35 2.44 10.03
N THR A 46 11.57 3.74 10.13
CA THR A 46 12.00 4.58 9.01
C THR A 46 13.44 5.07 9.13
N GLU A 47 14.05 4.93 10.31
CA GLU A 47 15.39 5.43 10.58
C GLU A 47 16.45 4.79 9.66
N GLY A 48 17.36 5.62 9.15
CA GLY A 48 18.51 5.19 8.36
C GLY A 48 18.19 4.79 6.92
N LYS A 49 16.93 4.77 6.51
CA LYS A 49 16.52 4.40 5.14
C LYS A 49 16.36 5.67 4.29
N LYS A 50 17.06 5.69 3.16
CA LYS A 50 17.10 6.84 2.24
C LYS A 50 16.30 6.62 0.98
N LYS A 51 16.19 5.36 0.51
CA LYS A 51 15.46 5.00 -0.69
C LYS A 51 14.69 3.72 -0.50
N VAL A 52 13.37 3.81 -0.48
CA VAL A 52 12.45 2.70 -0.19
C VAL A 52 11.42 2.60 -1.28
N CYS A 53 11.18 1.41 -1.83
CA CYS A 53 10.09 1.23 -2.78
C CYS A 53 8.86 0.62 -2.09
N VAL A 54 7.68 1.19 -2.33
CA VAL A 54 6.42 0.68 -1.78
C VAL A 54 5.58 0.08 -2.90
N VAL A 55 5.28 -1.21 -2.75
CA VAL A 55 4.47 -1.98 -3.70
C VAL A 55 3.11 -2.29 -3.10
N GLY A 56 2.06 -1.73 -3.69
CA GLY A 56 0.67 -1.91 -3.26
C GLY A 56 -0.15 -2.74 -4.24
N GLY A 57 -1.02 -3.61 -3.75
CA GLY A 57 -1.94 -4.39 -4.58
C GLY A 57 -3.39 -4.34 -4.13
N GLY A 58 -4.29 -3.90 -5.01
CA GLY A 58 -5.72 -3.80 -4.73
C GLY A 58 -6.01 -2.98 -3.48
N VAL A 59 -6.86 -3.50 -2.58
CA VAL A 59 -7.18 -2.83 -1.30
C VAL A 59 -5.96 -2.69 -0.38
N GLY A 60 -4.89 -3.47 -0.59
CA GLY A 60 -3.62 -3.33 0.14
C GLY A 60 -2.99 -1.94 -0.03
N CYS A 61 -3.33 -1.21 -1.11
CA CYS A 61 -2.93 0.18 -1.29
C CYS A 61 -3.40 1.09 -0.14
N ALA A 62 -4.52 0.76 0.52
CA ALA A 62 -5.00 1.51 1.68
C ALA A 62 -4.04 1.41 2.89
N ILE A 63 -3.28 0.32 2.98
CA ILE A 63 -2.27 0.11 4.02
C ILE A 63 -0.89 0.57 3.52
N ALA A 64 -0.62 0.40 2.23
CA ALA A 64 0.64 0.81 1.62
C ALA A 64 0.83 2.34 1.63
N TYR A 65 -0.24 3.10 1.43
CA TYR A 65 -0.17 4.56 1.41
C TYR A 65 0.37 5.20 2.71
N PRO A 66 -0.11 4.86 3.92
CA PRO A 66 0.48 5.39 5.16
C PRO A 66 1.97 5.08 5.31
N VAL A 67 2.42 3.90 4.90
CA VAL A 67 3.84 3.53 4.92
C VAL A 67 4.64 4.42 3.97
N LEU A 68 4.17 4.57 2.74
CA LEU A 68 4.76 5.44 1.73
C LEU A 68 4.85 6.89 2.24
N LYS A 69 3.73 7.43 2.73
CA LYS A 69 3.67 8.79 3.26
C LYS A 69 4.64 9.01 4.42
N GLN A 70 4.75 8.05 5.33
CA GLN A 70 5.68 8.15 6.47
C GLN A 70 7.14 8.25 6.00
N PHE A 71 7.58 7.45 5.05
CA PHE A 71 8.93 7.53 4.49
C PHE A 71 9.16 8.84 3.75
N HIS A 72 8.20 9.27 2.94
CA HIS A 72 8.26 10.55 2.23
C HIS A 72 8.36 11.73 3.22
N ASP A 73 7.54 11.76 4.27
CA ASP A 73 7.57 12.80 5.31
C ASP A 73 8.90 12.82 6.10
N CYS A 74 9.58 11.67 6.18
CA CYS A 74 10.93 11.56 6.77
C CYS A 74 12.05 11.95 5.79
N GLY A 75 11.73 12.33 4.55
CA GLY A 75 12.69 12.78 3.55
C GLY A 75 13.40 11.66 2.78
N ALA A 76 12.88 10.44 2.82
CA ALA A 76 13.36 9.36 1.97
C ALA A 76 12.82 9.50 0.53
N GLU A 77 13.58 9.02 -0.45
CA GLU A 77 13.10 8.82 -1.82
C GLU A 77 12.19 7.58 -1.85
N VAL A 78 10.93 7.74 -2.27
CA VAL A 78 9.94 6.67 -2.18
C VAL A 78 9.21 6.44 -3.51
N PRO A 79 9.79 5.70 -4.45
CA PRO A 79 9.06 5.17 -5.58
C PRO A 79 7.91 4.25 -5.16
N ALA A 80 6.80 4.34 -5.88
CA ALA A 80 5.63 3.50 -5.66
C ALA A 80 5.28 2.66 -6.89
N VAL A 81 4.92 1.41 -6.66
CA VAL A 81 4.33 0.53 -7.66
C VAL A 81 2.97 0.09 -7.16
N VAL A 82 1.91 0.42 -7.89
CA VAL A 82 0.55 0.04 -7.51
C VAL A 82 -0.11 -0.79 -8.60
N GLY A 83 -0.74 -1.88 -8.19
CA GLY A 83 -1.39 -2.82 -9.09
C GLY A 83 -2.86 -3.05 -8.73
N PHE A 84 -3.70 -3.09 -9.76
CA PHE A 84 -5.13 -3.32 -9.62
C PHE A 84 -5.62 -4.30 -10.69
N LYS A 85 -6.78 -4.89 -10.49
CA LYS A 85 -7.39 -5.78 -11.48
C LYS A 85 -7.80 -5.03 -12.75
N ASN A 86 -8.41 -3.87 -12.58
CA ASN A 86 -8.86 -2.98 -13.65
C ASN A 86 -9.00 -1.55 -13.13
N LYS A 87 -9.37 -0.61 -14.03
CA LYS A 87 -9.54 0.80 -13.72
C LYS A 87 -10.57 1.08 -12.62
N ASP A 88 -11.67 0.32 -12.56
CA ASP A 88 -12.81 0.59 -11.69
C ASP A 88 -12.51 0.39 -10.20
N VAL A 89 -11.45 -0.37 -9.90
CA VAL A 89 -11.01 -0.67 -8.52
C VAL A 89 -9.76 0.10 -8.11
N VAL A 90 -9.33 1.09 -8.91
CA VAL A 90 -8.21 1.96 -8.54
C VAL A 90 -8.60 2.88 -7.40
N ILE A 91 -7.78 2.90 -6.36
CA ILE A 91 -7.99 3.72 -5.17
C ILE A 91 -6.74 4.55 -4.85
N LEU A 92 -6.94 5.71 -4.21
CA LEU A 92 -5.87 6.57 -3.64
C LEU A 92 -4.83 7.06 -4.65
N GLU A 93 -5.13 7.08 -5.94
CA GLU A 93 -4.18 7.47 -6.97
C GLU A 93 -3.52 8.83 -6.72
N ASP A 94 -4.34 9.86 -6.47
CA ASP A 94 -3.84 11.22 -6.25
C ASP A 94 -2.93 11.27 -5.00
N LYS A 95 -3.27 10.51 -3.96
CA LYS A 95 -2.49 10.43 -2.73
C LYS A 95 -1.13 9.76 -2.98
N PHE A 96 -1.10 8.66 -3.72
CA PHE A 96 0.16 8.02 -4.10
C PHE A 96 1.00 8.92 -5.00
N THR A 97 0.38 9.56 -5.97
CA THR A 97 1.08 10.49 -6.89
C THR A 97 1.70 11.66 -6.14
N SER A 98 1.01 12.23 -5.14
CA SER A 98 1.50 13.38 -4.38
C SER A 98 2.59 13.04 -3.35
N ALA A 99 2.70 11.79 -2.93
CA ALA A 99 3.62 11.36 -1.89
C ALA A 99 4.71 10.39 -2.38
N SER A 100 4.83 10.17 -3.69
CA SER A 100 5.88 9.34 -4.29
C SER A 100 6.72 10.13 -5.28
N ASP A 101 8.02 9.84 -5.34
CA ASP A 101 8.93 10.46 -6.32
C ASP A 101 8.69 9.93 -7.73
N VAL A 102 8.38 8.65 -7.84
CA VAL A 102 8.02 7.97 -9.08
C VAL A 102 6.85 7.03 -8.79
N MET A 103 5.82 7.06 -9.63
CA MET A 103 4.68 6.17 -9.52
C MET A 103 4.50 5.33 -10.78
N LYS A 104 4.62 4.01 -10.65
CA LYS A 104 4.26 3.03 -11.69
C LYS A 104 2.89 2.44 -11.36
N ARG A 105 1.97 2.50 -12.31
CA ARG A 105 0.61 1.92 -12.22
C ARG A 105 0.46 0.80 -13.20
N VAL A 106 -0.06 -0.32 -12.75
CA VAL A 106 -0.36 -1.47 -13.60
C VAL A 106 -1.78 -1.97 -13.35
N THR A 107 -2.41 -2.46 -14.40
CA THR A 107 -3.67 -3.21 -14.28
C THR A 107 -3.55 -4.53 -15.04
N ASP A 108 -4.18 -5.58 -14.50
CA ASP A 108 -4.10 -6.92 -15.09
C ASP A 108 -4.67 -6.94 -16.51
N ASP A 109 -5.75 -6.19 -16.74
CA ASP A 109 -6.43 -6.11 -18.03
C ASP A 109 -5.89 -5.02 -18.98
N GLY A 110 -5.05 -4.11 -18.47
CA GLY A 110 -4.53 -2.98 -19.24
C GLY A 110 -5.51 -1.82 -19.41
N SER A 111 -6.62 -1.81 -18.67
CA SER A 111 -7.64 -0.75 -18.77
C SER A 111 -7.15 0.59 -18.23
N TYR A 112 -6.08 0.60 -17.43
CA TYR A 112 -5.50 1.82 -16.89
C TYR A 112 -4.01 1.64 -16.50
N GLY A 113 -3.18 2.60 -16.91
CA GLY A 113 -1.73 2.50 -16.75
C GLY A 113 -1.11 1.46 -17.70
N ALA A 114 -0.04 0.80 -17.26
CA ALA A 114 0.54 -0.29 -18.02
C ALA A 114 -0.21 -1.60 -17.78
N LYS A 115 -0.31 -2.43 -18.79
CA LYS A 115 -0.81 -3.80 -18.63
C LYS A 115 0.29 -4.68 -18.08
N GLY A 116 0.03 -5.39 -16.98
CA GLY A 116 0.99 -6.34 -16.42
C GLY A 116 0.90 -6.45 -14.91
N LEU A 117 1.93 -7.02 -14.31
CA LEU A 117 2.02 -7.26 -12.88
C LEU A 117 2.91 -6.21 -12.19
N VAL A 118 2.68 -6.00 -10.91
CA VAL A 118 3.54 -5.12 -10.09
C VAL A 118 4.99 -5.59 -10.06
N THR A 119 5.22 -6.91 -10.19
CA THR A 119 6.56 -7.51 -10.25
C THR A 119 7.35 -7.08 -11.49
N ASP A 120 6.68 -6.93 -12.62
CA ASP A 120 7.34 -6.51 -13.87
C ASP A 120 7.75 -5.03 -13.77
N ALA A 121 6.84 -4.19 -13.26
CA ALA A 121 7.12 -2.77 -13.03
C ALA A 121 8.20 -2.55 -11.96
N LEU A 122 8.21 -3.35 -10.89
CA LEU A 122 9.25 -3.33 -9.87
C LEU A 122 10.60 -3.75 -10.43
N LYS A 123 10.63 -4.85 -11.17
CA LYS A 123 11.85 -5.34 -11.83
C LYS A 123 12.44 -4.29 -12.75
N GLN A 124 11.61 -3.63 -13.55
CA GLN A 124 12.04 -2.52 -14.40
C GLN A 124 12.70 -1.40 -13.57
N LEU A 125 12.10 -0.98 -12.45
CA LEU A 125 12.67 0.05 -11.59
C LEU A 125 14.03 -0.37 -11.02
N ILE A 126 14.21 -1.64 -10.64
CA ILE A 126 15.48 -2.15 -10.14
C ILE A 126 16.53 -2.17 -11.26
N GLU A 127 16.16 -2.64 -12.46
CA GLU A 127 17.04 -2.74 -13.63
C GLU A 127 17.42 -1.36 -14.23
N GLU A 128 16.65 -0.32 -13.98
CA GLU A 128 16.97 1.08 -14.26
C GLU A 128 18.14 1.61 -13.39
N GLY A 129 18.72 0.76 -12.53
CA GLY A 129 19.88 1.08 -11.69
C GLY A 129 19.55 1.62 -10.31
N ASN A 130 18.28 1.55 -9.91
CA ASN A 130 17.86 1.98 -8.59
C ASN A 130 18.32 0.98 -7.52
N GLN A 131 19.04 1.47 -6.52
CA GLN A 131 19.38 0.70 -5.32
C GLN A 131 18.41 1.09 -4.20
N TYR A 132 17.72 0.10 -3.64
CA TYR A 132 16.76 0.29 -2.56
C TYR A 132 17.32 -0.26 -1.25
N ASP A 133 17.16 0.49 -0.17
CA ASP A 133 17.46 0.03 1.19
C ASP A 133 16.48 -1.07 1.62
N GLU A 134 15.22 -0.93 1.19
CA GLU A 134 14.16 -1.89 1.48
C GLU A 134 12.97 -1.73 0.53
N ILE A 135 12.23 -2.82 0.34
CA ILE A 135 10.97 -2.83 -0.40
C ILE A 135 9.85 -3.26 0.54
N PHE A 136 8.76 -2.51 0.55
CA PHE A 136 7.53 -2.85 1.26
C PHE A 136 6.49 -3.36 0.28
N ALA A 137 6.05 -4.61 0.46
CA ALA A 137 5.01 -5.21 -0.36
C ALA A 137 3.74 -5.47 0.46
N ILE A 138 2.63 -4.87 0.04
CA ILE A 138 1.36 -4.89 0.77
C ILE A 138 0.21 -5.18 -0.19
N GLY A 139 -0.42 -6.32 -0.03
CA GLY A 139 -1.50 -6.75 -0.91
C GLY A 139 -1.81 -8.24 -0.81
N PRO A 140 -2.36 -8.86 -1.84
CA PRO A 140 -2.62 -10.30 -1.86
C PRO A 140 -1.35 -11.12 -1.59
N ALA A 141 -1.49 -12.21 -0.80
CA ALA A 141 -0.36 -13.05 -0.39
C ALA A 141 0.47 -13.55 -1.57
N ILE A 142 -0.19 -13.90 -2.67
CA ILE A 142 0.47 -14.36 -3.90
C ILE A 142 1.33 -13.25 -4.52
N MET A 143 0.84 -12.00 -4.53
CA MET A 143 1.60 -10.85 -5.00
C MET A 143 2.84 -10.62 -4.14
N MET A 144 2.69 -10.58 -2.83
CA MET A 144 3.80 -10.40 -1.88
C MET A 144 4.87 -11.48 -2.04
N LYS A 145 4.45 -12.73 -2.21
CA LYS A 145 5.37 -13.85 -2.51
C LYS A 145 6.18 -13.60 -3.78
N PHE A 146 5.54 -13.16 -4.85
CA PHE A 146 6.26 -12.90 -6.10
C PHE A 146 7.13 -11.65 -6.04
N VAL A 147 6.71 -10.61 -5.32
CA VAL A 147 7.57 -9.45 -5.05
C VAL A 147 8.85 -9.89 -4.33
N SER A 148 8.75 -10.67 -3.26
CA SER A 148 9.91 -11.19 -2.53
C SER A 148 10.84 -12.02 -3.43
N LYS A 149 10.27 -12.87 -4.29
CA LYS A 149 11.06 -13.62 -5.27
C LYS A 149 11.75 -12.74 -6.32
N THR A 150 11.13 -11.62 -6.69
CA THR A 150 11.70 -10.67 -7.64
C THR A 150 12.88 -9.91 -7.04
N THR A 151 12.84 -9.59 -5.76
CA THR A 151 13.88 -8.83 -5.06
C THR A 151 15.05 -9.68 -4.56
N GLU A 152 14.81 -10.97 -4.31
CA GLU A 152 15.79 -11.93 -3.78
C GLU A 152 17.11 -11.98 -4.59
N PRO A 153 17.11 -12.07 -5.94
CA PRO A 153 18.33 -12.09 -6.74
C PRO A 153 19.19 -10.83 -6.64
N TYR A 154 18.57 -9.71 -6.24
CA TYR A 154 19.23 -8.42 -6.08
C TYR A 154 19.69 -8.17 -4.63
N GLY A 155 19.41 -9.10 -3.72
CA GLY A 155 19.75 -8.97 -2.30
C GLY A 155 19.02 -7.83 -1.58
N ILE A 156 17.85 -7.37 -2.10
CA ILE A 156 17.10 -6.26 -1.54
C ILE A 156 16.18 -6.78 -0.43
N PRO A 157 16.30 -6.29 0.81
CA PRO A 157 15.38 -6.65 1.89
C PRO A 157 13.94 -6.33 1.51
N THR A 158 13.03 -7.28 1.73
CA THR A 158 11.62 -7.11 1.38
C THR A 158 10.74 -7.38 2.58
N ASN A 159 10.08 -6.33 3.05
CA ASN A 159 9.10 -6.42 4.13
C ASN A 159 7.70 -6.66 3.55
N VAL A 160 7.02 -7.68 4.04
CA VAL A 160 5.66 -8.04 3.62
C VAL A 160 4.68 -7.84 4.76
N SER A 161 3.58 -7.13 4.50
CA SER A 161 2.52 -6.93 5.49
C SER A 161 1.45 -8.01 5.31
N MET A 162 1.52 -9.04 6.13
CA MET A 162 0.51 -10.11 6.14
C MET A 162 -0.63 -9.72 7.07
N LEU A 163 -1.85 -9.61 6.52
CA LEU A 163 -3.07 -9.54 7.31
C LEU A 163 -3.32 -10.93 7.90
N SER A 164 -3.15 -11.07 9.19
CA SER A 164 -3.55 -12.27 9.91
C SER A 164 -5.07 -12.26 10.06
N ASN A 165 -5.75 -13.28 9.55
CA ASN A 165 -7.14 -13.53 9.89
C ASN A 165 -7.18 -14.04 11.32
N ILE A 166 -7.45 -13.14 12.26
CA ILE A 166 -7.76 -13.53 13.62
C ILE A 166 -9.20 -14.03 13.60
N HIS A 167 -9.38 -15.34 13.57
CA HIS A 167 -10.65 -15.95 13.90
C HIS A 167 -10.78 -15.91 15.42
N ILE A 168 -11.68 -15.07 15.90
CA ILE A 168 -12.17 -15.10 17.28
C ILE A 168 -13.36 -16.02 17.34
#